data_99f0c7ae43d659a7fd43484e2d20238f
#
_entry.id   99f0c7ae43d659a7fd43484e2d20238f
#
_cell.length_a   1.000
_cell.length_b   1.000
_cell.length_c   1.000
_cell.angle_alpha   90.00
_cell.angle_beta   90.00
_cell.angle_gamma   90.00
#
_symmetry.space_group_name_H-M   'P 1'
#
loop_
_entity.id
_entity.type
_entity.pdbx_description
1 polymer ?
#
loop_
_entity_poly.entity_id
_entity_poly.type
_entity_poly.pdbx_seq_one_letter_code
_entity_poly.pdbx_strand_id
1 'polypeptide(L)'
;ADLNWHNEQVRQSVYDMMRWWLDKGIDGFRMDVIDMIAKPEEALASDGGPHRNVSSGPKEHLYLREMNREVLSRYDTMTVGETGSATVESAVDYANLDGSELSMIFQFQHVSVDEAPKYKWCTDPLHLPKLKRVFDKWETGLYGKAWNSLFWNNHDQPRIVSRFGCDRDEASRVRSAKMLGACLHMMQGTPYIYQGEELGMTNYPMKSIDESLDVESINAYHELVEEKHEMTPEQMMACIRRKGRDNARTPMQWTAEKNAGFTQGEPWMPVNPNHTVINAQAQVGDPDSVFSFYQQLIRIRQEYDVVIDGRFEMLMPEDEQVFAAETDHAVHHAA
;
A
#
# COMPACT_ATOMS: atom_id res chain seq x y z
N ALA A 1 -16.07 -0.62 17.99
CA ALA A 1 -17.18 0.34 17.94
C ALA A 1 -16.70 1.58 17.19
N ASP A 2 -17.50 2.08 16.25
CA ASP A 2 -17.15 3.24 15.44
C ASP A 2 -17.63 4.53 16.09
N LEU A 3 -16.98 5.64 15.75
CA LEU A 3 -17.50 6.97 16.07
C LEU A 3 -18.75 7.26 15.24
N ASN A 4 -19.74 7.89 15.86
CA ASN A 4 -20.97 8.26 15.17
C ASN A 4 -20.79 9.57 14.37
N TRP A 5 -20.33 9.48 13.13
CA TRP A 5 -20.13 10.62 12.24
C TRP A 5 -21.41 11.36 11.86
N HIS A 6 -22.60 10.76 12.06
CA HIS A 6 -23.87 11.48 11.90
C HIS A 6 -24.05 12.57 12.96
N ASN A 7 -23.40 12.43 14.12
CA ASN A 7 -23.43 13.42 15.18
C ASN A 7 -22.44 14.56 14.89
N GLU A 8 -22.94 15.78 14.72
CA GLU A 8 -22.13 16.96 14.47
C GLU A 8 -21.09 17.23 15.57
N GLN A 9 -21.43 17.01 16.84
CA GLN A 9 -20.50 17.22 17.95
C GLN A 9 -19.30 16.27 17.87
N VAL A 10 -19.50 15.04 17.39
CA VAL A 10 -18.41 14.08 17.15
C VAL A 10 -17.51 14.61 16.05
N ARG A 11 -18.06 15.07 14.93
CA ARG A 11 -17.26 15.65 13.84
C ARG A 11 -16.45 16.86 14.31
N GLN A 12 -17.08 17.79 15.03
CA GLN A 12 -16.37 18.96 15.57
C GLN A 12 -15.22 18.56 16.52
N SER A 13 -15.42 17.56 17.38
CA SER A 13 -14.37 17.06 18.26
C SER A 13 -13.20 16.45 17.48
N VAL A 14 -13.48 15.76 16.37
CA VAL A 14 -12.43 15.25 15.46
C VAL A 14 -11.70 16.41 14.78
N TYR A 15 -12.42 17.43 14.29
CA TYR A 15 -11.80 18.60 13.67
C TYR A 15 -10.97 19.42 14.66
N ASP A 16 -11.39 19.53 15.92
CA ASP A 16 -10.61 20.19 16.98
C ASP A 16 -9.30 19.41 17.26
N MET A 17 -9.37 18.08 17.31
CA MET A 17 -8.20 17.24 17.44
C MET A 17 -7.24 17.39 16.26
N MET A 18 -7.75 17.44 15.03
CA MET A 18 -6.93 17.63 13.84
C MET A 18 -6.22 18.99 13.84
N ARG A 19 -6.97 20.07 14.15
CA ARG A 19 -6.38 21.41 14.31
C ARG A 19 -5.30 21.44 15.38
N TRP A 20 -5.52 20.80 16.50
CA TRP A 20 -4.54 20.72 17.57
C TRP A 20 -3.20 20.08 17.15
N TRP A 21 -3.26 19.05 16.30
CA TRP A 21 -2.06 18.44 15.74
C TRP A 21 -1.38 19.34 14.70
N LEU A 22 -2.15 19.95 13.81
CA LEU A 22 -1.64 20.89 12.80
C LEU A 22 -0.98 22.12 13.44
N ASP A 23 -1.59 22.66 14.50
CA ASP A 23 -1.02 23.78 15.28
C ASP A 23 0.30 23.39 15.98
N LYS A 24 0.58 22.10 16.16
CA LYS A 24 1.88 21.59 16.63
C LYS A 24 2.92 21.46 15.51
N GLY A 25 2.54 21.68 14.28
CA GLY A 25 3.44 21.71 13.13
C GLY A 25 3.59 20.36 12.40
N ILE A 26 2.59 19.49 12.45
CA ILE A 26 2.55 18.35 11.50
C ILE A 26 2.06 18.83 10.13
N ASP A 27 2.49 18.16 9.06
CA ASP A 27 2.25 18.59 7.68
C ASP A 27 1.04 17.89 7.04
N GLY A 28 0.33 17.03 7.77
CA GLY A 28 -0.87 16.39 7.23
C GLY A 28 -1.23 15.07 7.91
N PHE A 29 -2.12 14.30 7.27
CA PHE A 29 -2.67 13.08 7.84
C PHE A 29 -2.73 11.93 6.85
N ARG A 30 -2.34 10.75 7.30
CA ARG A 30 -2.81 9.48 6.72
C ARG A 30 -4.04 9.06 7.48
N MET A 31 -5.15 8.85 6.77
CA MET A 31 -6.45 8.55 7.35
C MET A 31 -6.80 7.08 7.13
N ASP A 32 -6.83 6.33 8.24
CA ASP A 32 -7.09 4.90 8.28
C ASP A 32 -8.54 4.60 7.89
N VAL A 33 -8.74 3.68 6.94
CA VAL A 33 -10.05 3.22 6.44
C VAL A 33 -11.09 4.33 6.32
N ILE A 34 -10.67 5.46 5.74
CA ILE A 34 -11.49 6.68 5.70
C ILE A 34 -12.81 6.48 4.94
N ASP A 35 -12.88 5.53 4.02
CA ASP A 35 -14.08 5.12 3.30
C ASP A 35 -15.14 4.43 4.18
N MET A 36 -14.87 4.23 5.48
CA MET A 36 -15.80 3.61 6.43
C MET A 36 -16.43 4.59 7.44
N ILE A 37 -16.18 5.89 7.34
CA ILE A 37 -16.72 6.88 8.31
C ILE A 37 -18.22 7.11 8.18
N ALA A 38 -18.79 6.87 7.00
CA ALA A 38 -20.22 7.06 6.72
C ALA A 38 -20.83 5.75 6.21
N LYS A 39 -21.06 4.80 7.12
CA LYS A 39 -21.63 3.50 6.77
C LYS A 39 -23.04 3.62 6.20
N PRO A 40 -23.41 2.81 5.19
CA PRO A 40 -24.78 2.71 4.72
C PRO A 40 -25.75 2.34 5.86
N GLU A 41 -26.97 2.88 5.85
CA GLU A 41 -27.95 2.63 6.92
C GLU A 41 -28.31 1.14 7.08
N GLU A 42 -28.31 0.39 5.96
CA GLU A 42 -28.52 -1.06 5.97
C GLU A 42 -27.42 -1.82 6.74
N ALA A 43 -26.19 -1.30 6.71
CA ALA A 43 -25.08 -1.86 7.47
C ALA A 43 -25.20 -1.58 8.97
N LEU A 44 -25.83 -0.47 9.36
CA LEU A 44 -26.07 -0.09 10.75
C LEU A 44 -27.24 -0.86 11.37
N ALA A 45 -28.23 -1.24 10.57
CA ALA A 45 -29.45 -1.93 11.01
C ALA A 45 -29.27 -3.45 11.19
N SER A 46 -28.08 -3.98 11.00
CA SER A 46 -27.83 -5.41 10.97
C SER A 46 -27.22 -5.97 12.26
N ASP A 47 -27.51 -7.23 12.52
CA ASP A 47 -27.03 -8.05 13.64
C ASP A 47 -25.56 -8.53 13.52
N GLY A 48 -24.75 -7.88 12.65
CA GLY A 48 -23.30 -8.11 12.62
C GLY A 48 -22.79 -9.28 11.78
N GLY A 49 -23.54 -9.71 10.76
CA GLY A 49 -23.05 -10.76 9.85
C GLY A 49 -21.80 -10.33 9.05
N PRO A 50 -20.84 -11.25 8.77
CA PRO A 50 -19.46 -10.93 8.35
C PRO A 50 -19.27 -10.45 6.90
N HIS A 51 -20.30 -10.15 6.11
CA HIS A 51 -20.20 -9.90 4.67
C HIS A 51 -20.91 -8.64 4.18
N ARG A 52 -20.99 -7.59 4.99
CA ARG A 52 -21.66 -6.35 4.56
C ARG A 52 -20.67 -5.31 4.12
N ASN A 53 -20.95 -4.69 2.97
CA ASN A 53 -20.23 -3.49 2.56
C ASN A 53 -20.49 -2.38 3.58
N VAL A 54 -19.44 -2.04 4.33
CA VAL A 54 -19.47 -1.00 5.38
C VAL A 54 -18.80 0.29 4.95
N SER A 55 -18.32 0.35 3.71
CA SER A 55 -17.62 1.48 3.11
C SER A 55 -18.49 2.25 2.13
N SER A 56 -18.06 3.46 1.79
CA SER A 56 -18.65 4.32 0.75
C SER A 56 -20.14 4.61 0.95
N GLY A 57 -20.51 4.97 2.16
CA GLY A 57 -21.88 5.39 2.47
C GLY A 57 -22.21 6.75 1.86
N PRO A 58 -23.50 7.06 1.64
CA PRO A 58 -23.95 8.23 0.86
C PRO A 58 -23.57 9.60 1.42
N LYS A 59 -23.10 9.65 2.66
CA LYS A 59 -22.69 10.92 3.32
C LYS A 59 -21.17 11.06 3.43
N GLU A 60 -20.41 10.12 2.95
CA GLU A 60 -18.96 10.10 3.12
C GLU A 60 -18.29 11.32 2.49
N HIS A 61 -18.50 11.57 1.22
CA HIS A 61 -17.98 12.75 0.52
C HIS A 61 -18.48 14.07 1.13
N LEU A 62 -19.70 14.09 1.70
CA LEU A 62 -20.19 15.25 2.44
C LEU A 62 -19.32 15.54 3.66
N TYR A 63 -18.97 14.50 4.43
CA TYR A 63 -18.13 14.65 5.62
C TYR A 63 -16.67 14.97 5.28
N LEU A 64 -16.14 14.43 4.19
CA LEU A 64 -14.79 14.77 3.72
C LEU A 64 -14.69 16.22 3.24
N ARG A 65 -15.69 16.72 2.50
CA ARG A 65 -15.77 18.13 2.11
C ARG A 65 -15.95 19.06 3.31
N GLU A 66 -16.74 18.65 4.30
CA GLU A 66 -16.86 19.38 5.57
C GLU A 66 -15.51 19.43 6.30
N MET A 67 -14.81 18.29 6.44
CA MET A 67 -13.47 18.22 7.05
C MET A 67 -12.47 19.11 6.31
N ASN A 68 -12.47 19.06 4.98
CA ASN A 68 -11.60 19.91 4.17
C ASN A 68 -11.87 21.39 4.46
N ARG A 69 -13.11 21.83 4.35
CA ARG A 69 -13.51 23.23 4.60
C ARG A 69 -13.19 23.69 6.01
N GLU A 70 -13.45 22.85 7.01
CA GLU A 70 -13.31 23.21 8.43
C GLU A 70 -11.86 23.11 8.93
N VAL A 71 -11.03 22.26 8.31
CA VAL A 71 -9.67 21.99 8.78
C VAL A 71 -8.65 22.10 7.65
N LEU A 72 -8.66 21.17 6.68
CA LEU A 72 -7.52 20.94 5.81
C LEU A 72 -7.19 22.17 4.94
N SER A 73 -8.19 22.82 4.36
CA SER A 73 -7.99 24.03 3.53
C SER A 73 -7.46 25.25 4.28
N ARG A 74 -7.38 25.19 5.61
CA ARG A 74 -6.86 26.29 6.44
C ARG A 74 -5.37 26.17 6.76
N TYR A 75 -4.76 25.09 6.35
CA TYR A 75 -3.34 24.79 6.56
C TYR A 75 -2.71 24.35 5.24
N ASP A 76 -1.41 24.47 5.13
CA ASP A 76 -0.64 23.84 4.04
C ASP A 76 -0.42 22.37 4.40
N THR A 77 -1.31 21.49 3.93
CA THR A 77 -1.35 20.08 4.35
C THR A 77 -1.36 19.13 3.17
N MET A 78 -0.76 17.97 3.36
CA MET A 78 -0.90 16.81 2.49
C MET A 78 -1.72 15.74 3.21
N THR A 79 -2.71 15.17 2.52
CA THR A 79 -3.55 14.10 3.07
C THR A 79 -3.61 12.90 2.18
N VAL A 80 -3.59 11.71 2.78
CA VAL A 80 -3.79 10.45 2.06
C VAL A 80 -4.81 9.58 2.80
N GLY A 81 -5.85 9.18 2.11
CA GLY A 81 -6.90 8.30 2.64
C GLY A 81 -6.64 6.83 2.29
N GLU A 82 -6.81 5.94 3.24
CA GLU A 82 -6.90 4.52 2.94
C GLU A 82 -8.33 4.18 2.52
N THR A 83 -8.49 3.72 1.27
CA THR A 83 -9.79 3.45 0.66
C THR A 83 -9.78 2.08 -0.02
N GLY A 84 -10.03 1.03 0.76
CA GLY A 84 -9.98 -0.35 0.27
C GLY A 84 -11.03 -0.68 -0.79
N SER A 85 -12.15 0.04 -0.79
CA SER A 85 -13.27 -0.16 -1.71
C SER A 85 -13.28 0.78 -2.92
N ALA A 86 -12.31 1.70 -3.04
CA ALA A 86 -12.31 2.72 -4.08
C ALA A 86 -12.27 2.13 -5.49
N THR A 87 -13.07 2.73 -6.37
CA THR A 87 -12.99 2.58 -7.82
C THR A 87 -12.31 3.82 -8.40
N VAL A 88 -11.94 3.78 -9.68
CA VAL A 88 -11.40 4.98 -10.36
C VAL A 88 -12.39 6.13 -10.31
N GLU A 89 -13.68 5.83 -10.47
CA GLU A 89 -14.75 6.83 -10.46
C GLU A 89 -14.85 7.50 -9.09
N SER A 90 -14.87 6.74 -7.99
CA SER A 90 -14.90 7.31 -6.64
C SER A 90 -13.59 7.99 -6.25
N ALA A 91 -12.46 7.50 -6.76
CA ALA A 91 -11.16 8.11 -6.52
C ALA A 91 -11.07 9.56 -7.05
N VAL A 92 -11.79 9.86 -8.13
CA VAL A 92 -11.90 11.22 -8.65
C VAL A 92 -12.58 12.15 -7.65
N ASP A 93 -13.57 11.66 -6.89
CA ASP A 93 -14.21 12.48 -5.84
C ASP A 93 -13.27 12.67 -4.64
N TYR A 94 -12.64 11.58 -4.15
CA TYR A 94 -11.74 11.64 -2.99
C TYR A 94 -10.50 12.52 -3.19
N ALA A 95 -9.89 12.44 -4.36
CA ALA A 95 -8.58 13.02 -4.65
C ALA A 95 -8.59 13.96 -5.86
N ASN A 96 -9.70 14.67 -6.07
CA ASN A 96 -9.86 15.63 -7.15
C ASN A 96 -8.78 16.71 -7.10
N LEU A 97 -8.24 17.08 -8.26
CA LEU A 97 -7.23 18.14 -8.37
C LEU A 97 -7.74 19.52 -7.94
N ASP A 98 -9.05 19.69 -7.73
CA ASP A 98 -9.61 20.91 -7.13
C ASP A 98 -9.34 21.03 -5.61
N GLY A 99 -8.83 19.96 -4.98
CA GLY A 99 -8.48 19.93 -3.57
C GLY A 99 -9.69 19.98 -2.61
N SER A 100 -10.87 19.54 -3.07
CA SER A 100 -12.11 19.66 -2.31
C SER A 100 -12.26 18.64 -1.17
N GLU A 101 -11.51 17.53 -1.21
CA GLU A 101 -11.54 16.49 -0.17
C GLU A 101 -10.12 16.17 0.32
N LEU A 102 -9.47 15.14 -0.21
CA LEU A 102 -8.13 14.69 0.15
C LEU A 102 -7.12 15.00 -0.96
N SER A 103 -5.83 14.97 -0.64
CA SER A 103 -4.78 15.14 -1.66
C SER A 103 -4.63 13.90 -2.52
N MET A 104 -4.77 12.70 -1.95
CA MET A 104 -4.66 11.41 -2.64
C MET A 104 -5.26 10.27 -1.81
N ILE A 105 -5.34 9.08 -2.40
CA ILE A 105 -5.82 7.87 -1.71
C ILE A 105 -4.91 6.68 -1.97
N PHE A 106 -4.89 5.72 -1.04
CA PHE A 106 -4.39 4.38 -1.24
C PHE A 106 -5.51 3.46 -1.71
N GLN A 107 -5.41 2.97 -2.93
CA GLN A 107 -6.24 1.89 -3.47
C GLN A 107 -5.47 0.57 -3.41
N PHE A 108 -6.17 -0.58 -3.32
CA PHE A 108 -5.55 -1.88 -3.09
C PHE A 108 -5.68 -2.86 -4.28
N GLN A 109 -6.26 -2.44 -5.41
CA GLN A 109 -6.53 -3.34 -6.53
C GLN A 109 -5.25 -4.00 -7.08
N HIS A 110 -4.13 -3.26 -7.16
CA HIS A 110 -2.86 -3.78 -7.67
C HIS A 110 -2.18 -4.80 -6.73
N VAL A 111 -2.40 -4.69 -5.42
CA VAL A 111 -1.88 -5.65 -4.43
C VAL A 111 -2.85 -6.79 -4.13
N SER A 112 -4.03 -6.80 -4.75
CA SER A 112 -5.01 -7.89 -4.66
C SER A 112 -5.11 -8.74 -5.92
N VAL A 113 -4.26 -8.50 -6.92
CA VAL A 113 -4.33 -9.20 -8.22
C VAL A 113 -4.03 -10.69 -8.16
N ASP A 114 -3.32 -11.15 -7.13
CA ASP A 114 -2.96 -12.54 -6.88
C ASP A 114 -3.85 -13.21 -5.81
N GLU A 115 -4.98 -12.60 -5.47
CA GLU A 115 -5.93 -13.15 -4.51
C GLU A 115 -6.92 -14.08 -5.19
N ALA A 116 -7.29 -15.16 -4.46
CA ALA A 116 -8.36 -16.05 -4.88
C ALA A 116 -9.73 -15.39 -4.66
N PRO A 117 -10.77 -15.78 -5.41
CA PRO A 117 -12.09 -15.15 -5.32
C PRO A 117 -12.75 -15.22 -3.93
N LYS A 118 -12.40 -16.22 -3.11
CA LYS A 118 -13.02 -16.46 -1.81
C LYS A 118 -12.29 -15.75 -0.66
N TYR A 119 -10.94 -15.70 -0.73
CA TYR A 119 -10.11 -15.11 0.32
C TYR A 119 -8.68 -14.85 -0.20
N LYS A 120 -7.93 -14.00 0.51
CA LYS A 120 -6.54 -13.67 0.12
C LYS A 120 -5.54 -14.82 0.25
N TRP A 121 -5.87 -15.84 1.07
CA TRP A 121 -4.96 -16.94 1.43
C TRP A 121 -4.80 -17.95 0.30
N CYS A 122 -3.90 -17.64 -0.60
CA CYS A 122 -3.49 -18.51 -1.70
C CYS A 122 -2.01 -18.30 -2.04
N THR A 123 -1.44 -19.27 -2.77
CA THR A 123 -0.04 -19.21 -3.24
C THR A 123 0.07 -19.04 -4.75
N ASP A 124 -1.02 -18.62 -5.39
CA ASP A 124 -1.07 -18.41 -6.83
C ASP A 124 0.00 -17.38 -7.27
N PRO A 125 0.70 -17.65 -8.38
CA PRO A 125 1.66 -16.69 -8.91
C PRO A 125 0.97 -15.42 -9.43
N LEU A 126 1.74 -14.34 -9.52
CA LEU A 126 1.29 -13.14 -10.18
C LEU A 126 0.93 -13.42 -11.64
N HIS A 127 -0.28 -13.06 -12.04
CA HIS A 127 -0.69 -13.00 -13.45
C HIS A 127 -0.46 -11.59 -13.99
N LEU A 128 0.66 -11.38 -14.67
CA LEU A 128 1.13 -10.05 -15.07
C LEU A 128 0.10 -9.25 -15.89
N PRO A 129 -0.63 -9.80 -16.88
CA PRO A 129 -1.69 -9.06 -17.57
C PRO A 129 -2.79 -8.52 -16.67
N LYS A 130 -3.11 -9.21 -15.55
CA LYS A 130 -4.09 -8.71 -14.57
C LYS A 130 -3.56 -7.46 -13.85
N LEU A 131 -2.30 -7.46 -13.46
CA LEU A 131 -1.65 -6.29 -12.84
C LEU A 131 -1.59 -5.11 -13.82
N LYS A 132 -1.19 -5.35 -15.07
CA LYS A 132 -1.15 -4.34 -16.12
C LYS A 132 -2.50 -3.66 -16.34
N ARG A 133 -3.58 -4.44 -16.42
CA ARG A 133 -4.94 -3.89 -16.54
C ARG A 133 -5.33 -3.01 -15.37
N VAL A 134 -4.88 -3.34 -14.15
CA VAL A 134 -5.12 -2.47 -12.99
C VAL A 134 -4.36 -1.16 -13.13
N PHE A 135 -3.07 -1.19 -13.43
CA PHE A 135 -2.28 0.04 -13.59
C PHE A 135 -2.79 0.90 -14.74
N ASP A 136 -3.04 0.31 -15.91
CA ASP A 136 -3.60 1.04 -17.06
C ASP A 136 -4.92 1.73 -16.71
N LYS A 137 -5.82 1.01 -16.04
CA LYS A 137 -7.11 1.55 -15.59
C LYS A 137 -6.95 2.75 -14.66
N TRP A 138 -6.04 2.66 -13.67
CA TRP A 138 -5.84 3.71 -12.67
C TRP A 138 -5.08 4.90 -13.24
N GLU A 139 -3.99 4.69 -13.97
CA GLU A 139 -3.19 5.75 -14.58
C GLU A 139 -4.03 6.55 -15.60
N THR A 140 -4.72 5.86 -16.53
CA THR A 140 -5.52 6.54 -17.54
C THR A 140 -6.81 7.15 -16.99
N GLY A 141 -7.40 6.51 -15.99
CA GLY A 141 -8.66 6.97 -15.41
C GLY A 141 -8.55 8.21 -14.55
N LEU A 142 -7.41 8.38 -13.83
CA LEU A 142 -7.15 9.54 -12.99
C LEU A 142 -6.45 10.69 -13.72
N TYR A 143 -5.84 10.44 -14.87
CA TYR A 143 -5.08 11.45 -15.61
C TYR A 143 -5.86 12.76 -15.80
N GLY A 144 -5.30 13.86 -15.33
CA GLY A 144 -5.89 15.20 -15.40
C GLY A 144 -7.14 15.45 -14.53
N LYS A 145 -7.52 14.50 -13.66
CA LYS A 145 -8.72 14.59 -12.79
C LYS A 145 -8.39 14.47 -11.32
N ALA A 146 -7.55 13.53 -10.95
CA ALA A 146 -7.23 13.23 -9.56
C ALA A 146 -5.78 12.77 -9.42
N TRP A 147 -5.25 12.80 -8.20
CA TRP A 147 -3.89 12.41 -7.90
C TRP A 147 -3.82 11.02 -7.27
N ASN A 148 -2.93 10.16 -7.80
CA ASN A 148 -2.75 8.79 -7.33
C ASN A 148 -1.63 8.71 -6.27
N SER A 149 -1.71 7.73 -5.36
CA SER A 149 -0.58 7.27 -4.56
C SER A 149 -0.10 5.91 -5.07
N LEU A 150 1.22 5.75 -5.13
CA LEU A 150 1.88 4.58 -5.67
C LEU A 150 2.59 3.83 -4.54
N PHE A 151 2.32 2.55 -4.33
CA PHE A 151 2.99 1.75 -3.31
C PHE A 151 3.01 0.26 -3.68
N TRP A 152 4.02 -0.46 -3.23
CA TRP A 152 4.07 -1.91 -3.27
C TRP A 152 3.82 -2.54 -1.90
N ASN A 153 4.36 -1.91 -0.86
CA ASN A 153 4.32 -2.41 0.50
C ASN A 153 3.70 -1.38 1.46
N ASN A 154 3.18 -1.89 2.55
CA ASN A 154 2.84 -1.13 3.74
C ASN A 154 2.90 -2.07 4.96
N HIS A 155 2.49 -1.61 6.15
CA HIS A 155 2.45 -2.41 7.37
C HIS A 155 1.44 -3.57 7.33
N ASP A 156 0.59 -3.64 6.30
CA ASP A 156 -0.45 -4.66 6.12
C ASP A 156 -0.25 -5.50 4.84
N GLN A 157 0.83 -5.27 4.08
CA GLN A 157 1.17 -6.03 2.89
C GLN A 157 2.54 -6.70 3.03
N PRO A 158 2.71 -7.95 2.59
CA PRO A 158 3.98 -8.65 2.65
C PRO A 158 5.04 -7.96 1.77
N ARG A 159 6.30 -8.34 1.95
CA ARG A 159 7.41 -7.79 1.15
C ARG A 159 7.23 -8.12 -0.32
N ILE A 160 7.21 -7.09 -1.17
CA ILE A 160 6.86 -7.24 -2.58
C ILE A 160 7.86 -8.11 -3.37
N VAL A 161 9.13 -8.07 -3.02
CA VAL A 161 10.16 -8.88 -3.66
C VAL A 161 9.85 -10.38 -3.51
N SER A 162 9.38 -10.80 -2.33
CA SER A 162 8.96 -12.19 -2.08
C SER A 162 7.62 -12.53 -2.70
N ARG A 163 6.73 -11.53 -2.86
CA ARG A 163 5.38 -11.76 -3.38
C ARG A 163 5.31 -11.75 -4.90
N PHE A 164 5.86 -10.73 -5.56
CA PHE A 164 5.79 -10.51 -7.00
C PHE A 164 7.14 -10.65 -7.72
N GLY A 165 8.23 -10.67 -6.98
CA GLY A 165 9.58 -10.85 -7.51
C GLY A 165 10.11 -12.26 -7.35
N CYS A 166 11.44 -12.36 -7.30
CA CYS A 166 12.18 -13.60 -7.08
C CYS A 166 13.29 -13.36 -6.07
N ASP A 167 13.21 -14.02 -4.91
CA ASP A 167 14.16 -13.92 -3.79
C ASP A 167 14.93 -15.24 -3.52
N ARG A 168 14.96 -16.16 -4.50
CA ARG A 168 15.63 -17.46 -4.39
C ARG A 168 17.13 -17.36 -4.18
N ASP A 169 17.74 -16.32 -4.75
CA ASP A 169 19.15 -16.01 -4.63
C ASP A 169 19.36 -14.49 -4.62
N GLU A 170 20.51 -14.04 -4.14
CA GLU A 170 20.80 -12.62 -3.97
C GLU A 170 20.73 -11.83 -5.29
N ALA A 171 21.27 -12.38 -6.37
CA ALA A 171 21.27 -11.70 -7.67
C ALA A 171 19.84 -11.55 -8.23
N SER A 172 18.98 -12.54 -8.06
CA SER A 172 17.57 -12.50 -8.47
C SER A 172 16.77 -11.52 -7.59
N ARG A 173 17.03 -11.51 -6.28
CA ARG A 173 16.43 -10.59 -5.32
C ARG A 173 16.73 -9.13 -5.70
N VAL A 174 18.01 -8.80 -5.91
CA VAL A 174 18.44 -7.43 -6.26
C VAL A 174 17.81 -6.98 -7.58
N ARG A 175 17.82 -7.83 -8.61
CA ARG A 175 17.17 -7.52 -9.90
C ARG A 175 15.67 -7.30 -9.74
N SER A 176 14.99 -8.16 -8.98
CA SER A 176 13.56 -8.04 -8.72
C SER A 176 13.22 -6.77 -7.95
N ALA A 177 13.98 -6.42 -6.90
CA ALA A 177 13.77 -5.20 -6.14
C ALA A 177 13.90 -3.94 -7.02
N LYS A 178 14.95 -3.88 -7.84
CA LYS A 178 15.17 -2.77 -8.78
C LYS A 178 14.08 -2.68 -9.85
N MET A 179 13.69 -3.81 -10.43
CA MET A 179 12.62 -3.88 -11.44
C MET A 179 11.27 -3.38 -10.86
N LEU A 180 10.89 -3.86 -9.68
CA LEU A 180 9.66 -3.45 -9.02
C LEU A 180 9.69 -1.96 -8.64
N GLY A 181 10.84 -1.48 -8.12
CA GLY A 181 11.04 -0.06 -7.86
C GLY A 181 10.90 0.79 -9.12
N ALA A 182 11.54 0.40 -10.23
CA ALA A 182 11.42 1.10 -11.51
C ALA A 182 9.97 1.12 -12.02
N CYS A 183 9.28 -0.02 -11.98
CA CYS A 183 7.88 -0.11 -12.39
C CYS A 183 7.01 0.93 -11.67
N LEU A 184 7.12 1.02 -10.34
CA LEU A 184 6.30 1.93 -9.54
C LEU A 184 6.67 3.41 -9.76
N HIS A 185 7.98 3.72 -9.75
CA HIS A 185 8.44 5.12 -9.80
C HIS A 185 8.28 5.77 -11.18
N MET A 186 8.04 5.00 -12.23
CA MET A 186 7.83 5.54 -13.59
C MET A 186 6.35 5.76 -13.92
N MET A 187 5.45 5.77 -12.94
CA MET A 187 4.03 6.07 -13.08
C MET A 187 3.67 7.43 -12.47
N GLN A 188 2.53 8.00 -12.89
CA GLN A 188 2.01 9.24 -12.32
C GLN A 188 1.47 9.02 -10.91
N GLY A 189 1.83 9.87 -9.98
CA GLY A 189 1.39 9.81 -8.58
C GLY A 189 2.53 10.02 -7.59
N THR A 190 2.23 9.93 -6.31
CA THR A 190 3.21 10.03 -5.24
C THR A 190 3.68 8.64 -4.81
N PRO A 191 4.96 8.27 -5.02
CA PRO A 191 5.47 6.99 -4.56
C PRO A 191 5.69 6.99 -3.05
N TYR A 192 5.21 5.92 -2.41
CA TYR A 192 5.40 5.62 -0.99
C TYR A 192 6.34 4.43 -0.85
N ILE A 193 7.52 4.66 -0.33
CA ILE A 193 8.54 3.64 -0.10
C ILE A 193 8.39 3.15 1.34
N TYR A 194 7.92 1.91 1.52
CA TYR A 194 7.82 1.33 2.84
C TYR A 194 9.19 0.91 3.36
N GLN A 195 9.46 1.12 4.66
CA GLN A 195 10.74 0.80 5.30
C GLN A 195 11.24 -0.60 4.92
N GLY A 196 12.47 -0.68 4.41
CA GLY A 196 13.11 -1.91 3.95
C GLY A 196 12.83 -2.29 2.50
N GLU A 197 11.89 -1.65 1.82
CA GLU A 197 11.68 -1.82 0.37
C GLU A 197 12.91 -1.35 -0.40
N GLU A 198 13.48 -0.23 0.00
CA GLU A 198 14.71 0.35 -0.54
C GLU A 198 15.95 -0.53 -0.32
N LEU A 199 15.87 -1.52 0.56
CA LEU A 199 16.92 -2.52 0.77
C LEU A 199 16.62 -3.84 0.04
N GLY A 200 15.41 -3.99 -0.49
CA GLY A 200 14.90 -5.25 -1.00
C GLY A 200 14.76 -6.31 0.09
N MET A 201 14.26 -5.92 1.28
CA MET A 201 13.93 -6.87 2.35
C MET A 201 12.89 -7.87 1.88
N THR A 202 13.01 -9.11 2.37
CA THR A 202 12.15 -10.24 1.99
C THR A 202 11.24 -10.66 3.14
N ASN A 203 10.28 -11.54 2.83
CA ASN A 203 9.40 -12.14 3.82
C ASN A 203 10.19 -12.93 4.88
N TYR A 204 9.64 -13.01 6.07
CA TYR A 204 10.18 -13.79 7.20
C TYR A 204 9.87 -15.29 7.01
N PRO A 205 10.85 -16.20 7.20
CA PRO A 205 10.67 -17.63 7.03
C PRO A 205 9.98 -18.27 8.25
N MET A 206 8.74 -17.87 8.54
CA MET A 206 7.93 -18.33 9.66
C MET A 206 7.78 -19.87 9.65
N LYS A 207 8.01 -20.52 10.79
CA LYS A 207 8.02 -21.99 10.91
C LYS A 207 6.65 -22.54 11.31
N SER A 208 5.97 -21.90 12.26
CA SER A 208 4.66 -22.31 12.75
C SER A 208 3.77 -21.10 12.99
N ILE A 209 2.47 -21.33 13.16
CA ILE A 209 1.50 -20.28 13.50
C ILE A 209 1.80 -19.64 14.86
N ASP A 210 2.43 -20.35 15.78
CA ASP A 210 2.79 -19.86 17.10
C ASP A 210 3.80 -18.70 17.07
N GLU A 211 4.53 -18.54 15.95
CA GLU A 211 5.41 -17.40 15.72
C GLU A 211 4.67 -16.15 15.24
N SER A 212 3.40 -16.26 14.83
CA SER A 212 2.61 -15.14 14.33
C SER A 212 2.07 -14.28 15.48
N LEU A 213 2.20 -12.97 15.32
CA LEU A 213 1.57 -11.96 16.17
C LEU A 213 0.37 -11.30 15.49
N ASP A 214 0.19 -11.54 14.19
CA ASP A 214 -0.89 -10.99 13.41
C ASP A 214 -2.20 -11.72 13.64
N VAL A 215 -3.17 -11.04 14.26
CA VAL A 215 -4.49 -11.60 14.56
C VAL A 215 -5.25 -12.06 13.30
N GLU A 216 -5.02 -11.44 12.14
CA GLU A 216 -5.63 -11.87 10.89
C GLU A 216 -5.13 -13.26 10.46
N SER A 217 -3.82 -13.48 10.52
CA SER A 217 -3.19 -14.76 10.22
C SER A 217 -3.64 -15.86 11.20
N ILE A 218 -3.67 -15.54 12.49
CA ILE A 218 -4.10 -16.46 13.56
C ILE A 218 -5.55 -16.85 13.37
N ASN A 219 -6.46 -15.88 13.20
CA ASN A 219 -7.88 -16.15 13.02
C ASN A 219 -8.15 -16.96 11.74
N ALA A 220 -7.47 -16.63 10.64
CA ALA A 220 -7.61 -17.37 9.39
C ALA A 220 -7.10 -18.82 9.52
N TYR A 221 -6.03 -19.05 10.29
CA TYR A 221 -5.55 -20.41 10.56
C TYR A 221 -6.60 -21.21 11.36
N HIS A 222 -7.12 -20.64 12.45
CA HIS A 222 -8.17 -21.28 13.25
C HIS A 222 -9.41 -21.59 12.39
N GLU A 223 -9.88 -20.61 11.63
CA GLU A 223 -11.08 -20.77 10.79
C GLU A 223 -10.89 -21.82 9.69
N LEU A 224 -9.82 -21.71 8.88
CA LEU A 224 -9.65 -22.51 7.67
C LEU A 224 -9.06 -23.90 7.93
N VAL A 225 -8.23 -24.05 8.98
CA VAL A 225 -7.57 -25.31 9.31
C VAL A 225 -8.33 -26.08 10.40
N GLU A 226 -8.64 -25.42 11.53
CA GLU A 226 -9.15 -26.10 12.71
C GLU A 226 -10.68 -26.23 12.73
N GLU A 227 -11.41 -25.21 12.25
CA GLU A 227 -12.88 -25.23 12.27
C GLU A 227 -13.47 -25.80 10.98
N LYS A 228 -13.10 -25.21 9.82
CA LYS A 228 -13.70 -25.56 8.51
C LYS A 228 -12.99 -26.70 7.80
N HIS A 229 -11.76 -27.02 8.16
CA HIS A 229 -10.94 -28.04 7.50
C HIS A 229 -10.83 -27.84 5.96
N GLU A 230 -10.82 -26.57 5.51
CA GLU A 230 -10.70 -26.22 4.09
C GLU A 230 -9.23 -26.24 3.61
N MET A 231 -8.27 -26.11 4.53
CA MET A 231 -6.83 -26.17 4.26
C MET A 231 -6.11 -27.09 5.24
N THR A 232 -5.00 -27.70 4.79
CA THR A 232 -4.07 -28.35 5.72
C THR A 232 -3.21 -27.29 6.44
N PRO A 233 -2.61 -27.62 7.62
CA PRO A 233 -1.66 -26.74 8.29
C PRO A 233 -0.54 -26.25 7.37
N GLU A 234 0.02 -27.14 6.54
CA GLU A 234 1.11 -26.83 5.61
C GLU A 234 0.67 -25.84 4.52
N GLN A 235 -0.54 -26.04 3.96
CA GLN A 235 -1.10 -25.14 2.96
C GLN A 235 -1.32 -23.73 3.53
N MET A 236 -1.93 -23.66 4.72
CA MET A 236 -2.18 -22.36 5.37
C MET A 236 -0.88 -21.65 5.74
N MET A 237 0.11 -22.38 6.29
CA MET A 237 1.43 -21.82 6.58
C MET A 237 2.16 -21.33 5.33
N ALA A 238 1.99 -22.00 4.18
CA ALA A 238 2.53 -21.50 2.90
C ALA A 238 1.88 -20.17 2.49
N CYS A 239 0.57 -20.04 2.68
CA CYS A 239 -0.14 -18.78 2.43
C CYS A 239 0.29 -17.65 3.40
N ILE A 240 0.43 -17.96 4.69
CA ILE A 240 0.89 -16.98 5.72
C ILE A 240 2.30 -16.51 5.43
N ARG A 241 3.24 -17.41 5.12
CA ARG A 241 4.61 -17.02 4.71
C ARG A 241 4.61 -16.13 3.49
N ARG A 242 3.67 -16.29 2.56
CA ARG A 242 3.59 -15.46 1.35
C ARG A 242 2.87 -14.13 1.58
N LYS A 243 1.75 -14.12 2.33
CA LYS A 243 0.79 -13.00 2.39
C LYS A 243 0.51 -12.45 3.78
N GLY A 244 1.03 -13.05 4.85
CA GLY A 244 0.81 -12.58 6.22
C GLY A 244 1.45 -11.22 6.47
N ARG A 245 0.75 -10.38 7.26
CA ARG A 245 1.16 -9.00 7.56
C ARG A 245 2.44 -8.91 8.37
N ASP A 246 2.74 -9.92 9.19
CA ASP A 246 3.97 -9.97 10.01
C ASP A 246 5.25 -9.90 9.17
N ASN A 247 5.20 -10.30 7.90
CA ASN A 247 6.32 -10.15 6.97
C ASN A 247 6.80 -8.70 6.81
N ALA A 248 5.87 -7.75 6.88
CA ALA A 248 6.18 -6.32 6.79
C ALA A 248 6.60 -5.71 8.14
N ARG A 249 6.32 -6.41 9.26
CA ARG A 249 6.46 -5.89 10.62
C ARG A 249 7.72 -6.37 11.34
N THR A 250 8.55 -7.18 10.68
CA THR A 250 9.87 -7.55 11.21
C THR A 250 10.74 -6.32 11.42
N PRO A 251 11.64 -6.31 12.41
CA PRO A 251 12.55 -5.21 12.66
C PRO A 251 13.33 -4.80 11.40
N MET A 252 13.50 -3.48 11.22
CA MET A 252 14.32 -2.93 10.14
C MET A 252 15.76 -3.43 10.25
N GLN A 253 16.33 -3.81 9.11
CA GLN A 253 17.66 -4.39 9.03
C GLN A 253 18.71 -3.28 8.80
N TRP A 254 19.24 -2.73 9.92
CA TRP A 254 20.22 -1.64 9.85
C TRP A 254 21.64 -2.16 9.61
N THR A 255 22.02 -3.26 10.31
CA THR A 255 23.38 -3.81 10.24
C THR A 255 23.35 -5.35 10.19
N ALA A 256 24.50 -5.97 9.95
CA ALA A 256 24.69 -7.43 10.03
C ALA A 256 24.82 -7.94 11.49
N GLU A 257 24.82 -7.06 12.48
CA GLU A 257 25.03 -7.40 13.88
C GLU A 257 23.78 -7.99 14.54
N LYS A 258 23.91 -8.38 15.82
CA LYS A 258 22.80 -8.91 16.62
C LYS A 258 21.56 -8.01 16.51
N ASN A 259 20.40 -8.64 16.37
CA ASN A 259 19.12 -7.96 16.22
C ASN A 259 19.09 -6.96 15.03
N ALA A 260 19.91 -7.19 14.00
CA ALA A 260 20.05 -6.33 12.83
C ALA A 260 20.42 -4.86 13.19
N GLY A 261 21.04 -4.61 14.34
CA GLY A 261 21.28 -3.28 14.86
C GLY A 261 20.01 -2.50 15.28
N PHE A 262 18.86 -3.16 15.30
CA PHE A 262 17.57 -2.52 15.61
C PHE A 262 17.39 -2.23 17.11
N THR A 263 17.79 -3.17 17.97
CA THR A 263 17.66 -3.04 19.42
C THR A 263 18.77 -3.76 20.18
N GLN A 264 19.10 -3.25 21.36
CA GLN A 264 20.00 -3.90 22.33
C GLN A 264 19.26 -4.96 23.18
N GLY A 265 17.93 -4.82 23.31
CA GLY A 265 17.08 -5.74 24.07
C GLY A 265 16.52 -6.87 23.20
N GLU A 266 15.50 -7.54 23.71
CA GLU A 266 14.73 -8.54 22.96
C GLU A 266 13.79 -7.82 21.98
N PRO A 267 13.85 -8.09 20.67
CA PRO A 267 12.93 -7.50 19.73
C PRO A 267 11.52 -8.09 19.90
N TRP A 268 10.49 -7.28 19.72
CA TRP A 268 9.08 -7.70 19.85
C TRP A 268 8.65 -8.76 18.80
N MET A 269 9.34 -8.79 17.67
CA MET A 269 9.23 -9.79 16.61
C MET A 269 10.63 -10.34 16.26
N PRO A 270 10.72 -11.59 15.78
CA PRO A 270 11.98 -12.12 15.28
C PRO A 270 12.56 -11.28 14.15
N VAL A 271 13.85 -11.04 14.21
CA VAL A 271 14.60 -10.45 13.10
C VAL A 271 14.73 -11.45 11.96
N ASN A 272 14.56 -11.03 10.73
CA ASN A 272 14.78 -11.90 9.58
C ASN A 272 16.26 -12.34 9.54
N PRO A 273 16.56 -13.65 9.52
CA PRO A 273 17.94 -14.15 9.59
C PRO A 273 18.84 -13.68 8.45
N ASN A 274 18.27 -13.20 7.35
CA ASN A 274 19.04 -12.69 6.22
C ASN A 274 19.58 -11.25 6.43
N HIS A 275 19.37 -10.64 7.60
CA HIS A 275 19.92 -9.32 7.92
C HIS A 275 21.45 -9.27 7.82
N THR A 276 22.13 -10.40 7.92
CA THR A 276 23.59 -10.50 7.74
C THR A 276 24.02 -10.14 6.31
N VAL A 277 23.13 -10.24 5.34
CA VAL A 277 23.38 -9.93 3.92
C VAL A 277 22.57 -8.70 3.49
N ILE A 278 21.29 -8.65 3.88
CA ILE A 278 20.38 -7.57 3.49
C ILE A 278 20.28 -6.56 4.65
N ASN A 279 21.01 -5.47 4.55
CA ASN A 279 20.95 -4.41 5.58
C ASN A 279 21.39 -3.06 5.01
N ALA A 280 20.99 -1.99 5.72
CA ALA A 280 21.29 -0.62 5.30
C ALA A 280 22.81 -0.33 5.26
N GLN A 281 23.55 -0.81 6.26
CA GLN A 281 24.99 -0.56 6.35
C GLN A 281 25.77 -1.10 5.14
N ALA A 282 25.37 -2.26 4.61
CA ALA A 282 26.01 -2.85 3.44
C ALA A 282 25.64 -2.15 2.13
N GLN A 283 24.50 -1.46 2.08
CA GLN A 283 23.97 -0.88 0.85
C GLN A 283 24.20 0.63 0.70
N VAL A 284 24.24 1.34 1.82
CA VAL A 284 24.53 2.79 1.79
C VAL A 284 25.96 3.02 1.32
N GLY A 285 26.09 3.74 0.19
CA GLY A 285 27.38 4.02 -0.44
C GLY A 285 27.84 2.98 -1.49
N ASP A 286 27.16 1.87 -1.61
CA ASP A 286 27.36 0.92 -2.74
C ASP A 286 26.54 1.39 -3.95
N PRO A 287 27.17 1.80 -5.07
CA PRO A 287 26.46 2.34 -6.23
C PRO A 287 25.57 1.29 -6.94
N ASP A 288 25.87 0.00 -6.75
CA ASP A 288 25.13 -1.10 -7.36
C ASP A 288 24.02 -1.68 -6.46
N SER A 289 23.85 -1.13 -5.25
CA SER A 289 22.84 -1.59 -4.30
C SER A 289 21.41 -1.26 -4.75
N VAL A 290 20.43 -1.89 -4.09
CA VAL A 290 19.00 -1.54 -4.24
C VAL A 290 18.76 -0.13 -3.71
N PHE A 291 19.37 0.23 -2.57
CA PHE A 291 19.27 1.55 -1.96
C PHE A 291 19.70 2.68 -2.91
N SER A 292 20.89 2.56 -3.51
CA SER A 292 21.39 3.56 -4.48
C SER A 292 20.51 3.64 -5.74
N PHE A 293 19.91 2.54 -6.15
CA PHE A 293 18.96 2.54 -7.26
C PHE A 293 17.68 3.30 -6.93
N TYR A 294 17.11 3.13 -5.73
CA TYR A 294 15.96 3.93 -5.28
C TYR A 294 16.28 5.42 -5.19
N GLN A 295 17.48 5.79 -4.74
CA GLN A 295 17.94 7.19 -4.81
C GLN A 295 17.95 7.74 -6.24
N GLN A 296 18.39 6.93 -7.22
CA GLN A 296 18.37 7.33 -8.64
C GLN A 296 16.92 7.49 -9.14
N LEU A 297 16.02 6.59 -8.81
CA LEU A 297 14.60 6.71 -9.18
C LEU A 297 13.94 7.98 -8.65
N ILE A 298 14.22 8.35 -7.41
CA ILE A 298 13.75 9.62 -6.82
C ILE A 298 14.29 10.82 -7.57
N ARG A 299 15.60 10.83 -7.92
CA ARG A 299 16.19 11.91 -8.71
C ARG A 299 15.56 12.02 -10.09
N ILE A 300 15.35 10.92 -10.80
CA ILE A 300 14.69 10.91 -12.11
C ILE A 300 13.33 11.59 -12.01
N ARG A 301 12.54 11.28 -10.99
CA ARG A 301 11.23 11.92 -10.77
C ARG A 301 11.34 13.43 -10.48
N GLN A 302 12.41 13.87 -9.85
CA GLN A 302 12.66 15.29 -9.58
C GLN A 302 13.20 16.06 -10.80
N GLU A 303 13.89 15.37 -11.70
CA GLU A 303 14.55 15.98 -12.87
C GLU A 303 13.68 15.94 -14.13
N TYR A 304 12.72 15.00 -14.22
CA TYR A 304 11.95 14.77 -15.44
C TYR A 304 10.44 14.86 -15.17
N ASP A 305 9.86 16.02 -15.45
CA ASP A 305 8.43 16.30 -15.26
C ASP A 305 7.54 15.31 -16.01
N VAL A 306 8.00 14.77 -17.15
CA VAL A 306 7.24 13.76 -17.92
C VAL A 306 6.85 12.53 -17.09
N VAL A 307 7.63 12.15 -16.09
CA VAL A 307 7.30 11.03 -15.20
C VAL A 307 6.12 11.37 -14.29
N ILE A 308 5.94 12.66 -13.98
CA ILE A 308 4.91 13.16 -13.06
C ILE A 308 3.66 13.60 -13.83
N ASP A 309 3.85 14.36 -14.91
CA ASP A 309 2.77 15.04 -15.64
C ASP A 309 2.42 14.36 -16.98
N GLY A 310 3.23 13.41 -17.43
CA GLY A 310 3.04 12.74 -18.70
C GLY A 310 1.83 11.80 -18.70
N ARG A 311 1.27 11.60 -19.89
CA ARG A 311 0.19 10.64 -20.10
C ARG A 311 0.76 9.24 -20.21
N PHE A 312 0.24 8.34 -19.37
CA PHE A 312 0.60 6.93 -19.39
C PHE A 312 -0.06 6.17 -20.54
N GLU A 313 0.68 5.28 -21.19
CA GLU A 313 0.17 4.30 -22.16
C GLU A 313 0.76 2.91 -21.86
N MET A 314 -0.12 1.93 -21.64
CA MET A 314 0.29 0.54 -21.43
C MET A 314 0.63 -0.12 -22.75
N LEU A 315 1.88 -0.55 -22.91
CA LEU A 315 2.34 -1.31 -24.05
C LEU A 315 2.26 -2.81 -23.79
N MET A 316 2.00 -3.61 -24.86
CA MET A 316 1.96 -5.07 -24.78
C MET A 316 1.06 -5.59 -23.63
N PRO A 317 -0.21 -5.17 -23.52
CA PRO A 317 -1.05 -5.41 -22.33
C PRO A 317 -1.27 -6.89 -22.00
N GLU A 318 -1.22 -7.78 -22.98
CA GLU A 318 -1.44 -9.23 -22.80
C GLU A 318 -0.14 -10.05 -22.70
N ASP A 319 1.04 -9.41 -22.78
CA ASP A 319 2.32 -10.14 -22.58
C ASP A 319 2.47 -10.56 -21.13
N GLU A 320 2.73 -11.86 -20.90
CA GLU A 320 2.79 -12.46 -19.57
C GLU A 320 4.15 -12.30 -18.87
N GLN A 321 5.17 -11.81 -19.57
CA GLN A 321 6.55 -11.76 -19.08
C GLN A 321 7.12 -10.35 -19.01
N VAL A 322 6.65 -9.44 -19.89
CA VAL A 322 7.17 -8.08 -20.02
C VAL A 322 6.15 -7.06 -19.56
N PHE A 323 6.51 -6.24 -18.58
CA PHE A 323 5.80 -5.00 -18.28
C PHE A 323 6.46 -3.88 -19.09
N ALA A 324 5.72 -3.27 -19.99
CA ALA A 324 6.19 -2.14 -20.79
C ALA A 324 5.11 -1.06 -20.78
N ALA A 325 5.53 0.18 -20.54
CA ALA A 325 4.67 1.35 -20.61
C ALA A 325 5.47 2.52 -21.18
N GLU A 326 4.77 3.45 -21.76
CA GLU A 326 5.31 4.72 -22.24
C GLU A 326 4.63 5.86 -21.49
N THR A 327 5.38 6.91 -21.21
CA THR A 327 4.87 8.16 -20.64
C THR A 327 5.31 9.29 -21.53
N ASP A 328 4.37 10.04 -22.09
CA ASP A 328 4.63 11.12 -23.02
C ASP A 328 3.91 12.41 -22.58
N HIS A 329 4.52 13.56 -22.88
CA HIS A 329 3.83 14.83 -22.76
C HIS A 329 2.70 14.88 -23.80
N ALA A 330 1.48 15.16 -23.36
CA ALA A 330 0.39 15.44 -24.27
C ALA A 330 0.82 16.59 -25.20
N VAL A 331 1.04 16.27 -26.47
CA VAL A 331 1.26 17.30 -27.48
C VAL A 331 -0.07 18.06 -27.59
N HIS A 332 -0.13 19.24 -26.98
CA HIS A 332 -1.22 20.16 -27.23
C HIS A 332 -1.12 20.59 -28.69
N HIS A 333 -1.75 19.86 -29.58
CA HIS A 333 -2.14 20.40 -30.87
C HIS A 333 -3.17 21.49 -30.57
N ALA A 334 -2.71 22.74 -30.42
CA ALA A 334 -3.58 23.89 -30.49
C ALA A 334 -4.27 23.83 -31.86
N ALA A 335 -5.58 23.55 -31.86
CA ALA A 335 -6.44 23.68 -33.03
C ALA A 335 -6.91 25.12 -33.17
#